data_786df4494b8af180d6a009431774e455
#
_entry.id   786df4494b8af180d6a009431774e455
#
_cell.length_a   1.000
_cell.length_b   1.000
_cell.length_c   1.000
_cell.angle_alpha   90.00
_cell.angle_beta   90.00
_cell.angle_gamma   90.00
#
_symmetry.space_group_name_H-M   'P 1'
#
loop_
_entity.id
_entity.type
_entity.pdbx_description
1 polymer ?
#
loop_
_entity_poly.entity_id
_entity_poly.type
_entity_poly.pdbx_seq_one_letter_code
_entity_poly.pdbx_strand_id
1 'polypeptide(L)'
;KDTFVLIGWTNPARIDYINNYHKDSKGGGEWGETWFSLRGKKPTEKEPTWDTYKRIHNYGDVMAKMLREILELQDFFENLNIKYCMYHSLNILPYNKKVKLEKLQLFKDKINENNFYKLDEDSHQVFINSERERFTIDKEDRHPNADGHFFWCEKIKAFIEENSLI
;
A
#
# COMPACT_ATOMS: atom_id res chain seq x y z
N LYS A 1 13.42 -6.77 25.66
CA LYS A 1 12.57 -5.62 25.22
C LYS A 1 11.52 -6.20 24.29
N ASP A 2 10.29 -6.09 24.66
CA ASP A 2 9.18 -6.51 23.79
C ASP A 2 9.10 -5.51 22.64
N THR A 3 9.27 -6.00 21.42
CA THR A 3 9.15 -5.20 20.20
C THR A 3 7.81 -5.50 19.56
N PHE A 4 7.04 -4.47 19.25
CA PHE A 4 5.82 -4.56 18.46
C PHE A 4 6.03 -3.84 17.12
N VAL A 5 5.62 -4.46 16.03
CA VAL A 5 5.81 -3.93 14.67
C VAL A 5 4.46 -3.58 14.06
N LEU A 6 4.28 -2.34 13.63
CA LEU A 6 3.08 -1.89 12.92
C LEU A 6 3.44 -1.56 11.46
N ILE A 7 2.76 -2.21 10.50
CA ILE A 7 3.05 -2.07 9.07
C ILE A 7 1.83 -1.58 8.31
N GLY A 8 1.98 -0.43 7.64
CA GLY A 8 0.99 0.08 6.70
C GLY A 8 1.37 -0.23 5.25
N TRP A 9 0.62 -1.12 4.60
CA TRP A 9 0.83 -1.46 3.20
C TRP A 9 0.33 -0.36 2.27
N THR A 10 1.16 0.01 1.31
CA THR A 10 0.81 0.99 0.28
C THR A 10 0.29 0.32 -0.99
N ASN A 11 0.00 1.10 -2.02
CA ASN A 11 -0.50 0.57 -3.30
C ASN A 11 0.56 -0.33 -3.95
N PRO A 12 0.24 -1.61 -4.24
CA PRO A 12 1.17 -2.56 -4.86
C PRO A 12 1.53 -2.17 -6.29
N ALA A 13 0.75 -1.34 -6.95
CA ALA A 13 1.05 -0.81 -8.28
C ALA A 13 2.05 0.36 -8.25
N ARG A 14 2.52 0.77 -7.07
CA ARG A 14 3.59 1.74 -6.95
C ARG A 14 4.92 1.04 -7.26
N ILE A 15 5.47 1.36 -8.41
CA ILE A 15 6.78 0.88 -8.83
C ILE A 15 7.71 2.08 -8.85
N ASP A 16 8.72 2.04 -8.02
CA ASP A 16 9.81 2.99 -8.05
C ASP A 16 10.92 2.39 -8.94
N TYR A 17 11.37 3.14 -9.92
CA TYR A 17 12.46 2.72 -10.78
C TYR A 17 13.47 3.84 -10.97
N ILE A 18 14.72 3.46 -11.17
CA ILE A 18 15.80 4.39 -11.49
C ILE A 18 15.84 4.55 -13.00
N ASN A 19 15.63 5.77 -13.48
CA ASN A 19 15.78 6.07 -14.88
C ASN A 19 17.14 6.70 -15.13
N ASN A 20 18.04 5.94 -15.74
CA ASN A 20 19.37 6.42 -16.13
C ASN A 20 19.34 7.25 -17.42
N TYR A 21 18.16 7.52 -18.00
CA TYR A 21 18.01 8.06 -19.35
C TYR A 21 17.58 9.53 -19.45
N HIS A 22 17.40 10.26 -18.38
CA HIS A 22 17.08 11.69 -18.51
C HIS A 22 18.32 12.56 -18.60
N LYS A 23 18.88 12.63 -19.82
CA LYS A 23 19.92 13.62 -20.18
C LYS A 23 19.35 15.00 -20.55
N ASP A 24 18.02 15.18 -20.66
CA ASP A 24 17.44 16.36 -21.33
C ASP A 24 16.27 17.05 -20.60
N SER A 25 16.10 16.90 -19.32
CA SER A 25 15.21 17.79 -18.59
C SER A 25 16.00 19.00 -18.06
N LYS A 26 15.64 20.17 -18.53
CA LYS A 26 16.16 21.49 -18.21
C LYS A 26 16.47 21.68 -16.71
N GLY A 27 17.70 21.51 -16.34
CA GLY A 27 18.17 21.67 -14.97
C GLY A 27 19.49 20.94 -14.82
N GLY A 28 20.57 21.53 -15.33
CA GLY A 28 21.90 20.96 -15.27
C GLY A 28 22.28 20.57 -13.85
N GLY A 29 22.45 19.30 -13.66
CA GLY A 29 22.99 18.68 -12.47
C GLY A 29 23.68 17.42 -12.90
N GLU A 30 24.97 17.37 -12.73
CA GLU A 30 25.80 16.19 -12.94
C GLU A 30 25.22 15.03 -12.13
N TRP A 31 25.06 13.86 -12.78
CA TRP A 31 24.88 12.55 -12.16
C TRP A 31 23.81 12.46 -11.04
N GLY A 32 22.55 12.72 -11.38
CA GLY A 32 21.44 12.46 -10.46
C GLY A 32 20.69 11.21 -10.91
N GLU A 33 20.77 10.13 -10.12
CA GLU A 33 19.80 9.05 -10.20
C GLU A 33 18.43 9.63 -9.91
N THR A 34 17.58 9.73 -10.94
CA THR A 34 16.24 10.27 -10.73
C THR A 34 15.29 9.12 -10.46
N TRP A 35 14.80 9.04 -9.26
CA TRP A 35 13.77 8.10 -8.86
C TRP A 35 12.43 8.54 -9.45
N PHE A 36 11.81 7.67 -10.23
CA PHE A 36 10.44 7.85 -10.70
C PHE A 36 9.52 6.88 -9.99
N SER A 37 8.51 7.43 -9.34
CA SER A 37 7.42 6.65 -8.78
C SER A 37 6.28 6.57 -9.81
N LEU A 38 6.05 5.40 -10.38
CA LEU A 38 4.83 5.13 -11.16
C LEU A 38 3.68 4.97 -10.17
N ARG A 39 3.09 6.10 -9.79
CA ARG A 39 1.92 6.15 -8.90
C ARG A 39 0.67 5.78 -9.69
N GLY A 40 0.41 4.53 -9.99
CA GLY A 40 -0.91 4.08 -10.47
C GLY A 40 -1.63 4.91 -11.55
N LYS A 41 -1.09 6.07 -11.90
CA LYS A 41 -1.58 6.91 -12.98
C LYS A 41 -1.02 6.35 -14.28
N LYS A 42 -1.91 5.79 -15.07
CA LYS A 42 -1.60 5.30 -16.40
C LYS A 42 -0.86 6.41 -17.20
N PRO A 43 0.40 6.20 -17.58
CA PRO A 43 1.07 7.17 -18.45
C PRO A 43 0.32 7.29 -19.78
N THR A 44 0.42 8.41 -20.43
CA THR A 44 -0.15 8.58 -21.77
C THR A 44 0.69 7.81 -22.78
N GLU A 45 0.10 7.41 -23.92
CA GLU A 45 0.79 6.67 -24.97
C GLU A 45 1.99 7.42 -25.57
N LYS A 46 2.07 8.73 -25.31
CA LYS A 46 3.18 9.60 -25.74
C LYS A 46 4.34 9.64 -24.74
N GLU A 47 4.14 9.10 -23.52
CA GLU A 47 5.20 9.12 -22.52
C GLU A 47 6.17 7.95 -22.73
N PRO A 48 7.50 8.15 -22.59
CA PRO A 48 8.51 7.10 -22.75
C PRO A 48 8.28 5.90 -21.81
N THR A 49 7.58 6.13 -20.69
CA THR A 49 7.25 5.12 -19.68
C THR A 49 6.07 4.23 -20.07
N TRP A 50 5.33 4.54 -21.16
CA TRP A 50 4.14 3.79 -21.56
C TRP A 50 4.40 2.32 -21.86
N ASP A 51 5.48 2.02 -22.58
CA ASP A 51 5.83 0.64 -22.92
C ASP A 51 6.31 -0.14 -21.68
N THR A 52 7.04 0.50 -20.82
CA THR A 52 7.44 -0.06 -19.53
C THR A 52 6.21 -0.33 -18.68
N TYR A 53 5.30 0.63 -18.57
CA TYR A 53 4.04 0.50 -17.87
C TYR A 53 3.22 -0.70 -18.37
N LYS A 54 3.03 -0.84 -19.68
CA LYS A 54 2.28 -1.98 -20.26
C LYS A 54 2.89 -3.33 -19.95
N ARG A 55 4.23 -3.42 -19.91
CA ARG A 55 4.95 -4.66 -19.63
C ARG A 55 4.87 -5.07 -18.17
N ILE A 56 4.89 -4.10 -17.26
CA ILE A 56 4.96 -4.33 -15.82
C ILE A 56 3.57 -4.40 -15.19
N HIS A 57 2.58 -3.73 -15.80
CA HIS A 57 1.27 -3.55 -15.19
C HIS A 57 0.29 -4.68 -15.52
N ASN A 58 0.66 -5.88 -15.15
CA ASN A 58 -0.31 -6.94 -14.91
C ASN A 58 -0.78 -6.82 -13.45
N TYR A 59 -1.94 -6.22 -13.25
CA TYR A 59 -2.46 -5.94 -11.92
C TYR A 59 -2.61 -7.22 -11.07
N GLY A 60 -2.96 -8.34 -11.69
CA GLY A 60 -3.04 -9.64 -11.00
C GLY A 60 -1.69 -10.08 -10.44
N ASP A 61 -0.63 -9.92 -11.21
CA ASP A 61 0.72 -10.30 -10.77
C ASP A 61 1.24 -9.38 -9.67
N VAL A 62 0.94 -8.08 -9.77
CA VAL A 62 1.30 -7.09 -8.74
C VAL A 62 0.59 -7.37 -7.43
N MET A 63 -0.72 -7.72 -7.48
CA MET A 63 -1.47 -8.13 -6.30
C MET A 63 -0.97 -9.45 -5.71
N ALA A 64 -0.69 -10.44 -6.55
CA ALA A 64 -0.14 -11.72 -6.09
C ALA A 64 1.22 -11.53 -5.41
N LYS A 65 2.07 -10.66 -5.96
CA LYS A 65 3.35 -10.31 -5.36
C LYS A 65 3.15 -9.69 -3.98
N MET A 66 2.28 -8.71 -3.83
CA MET A 66 2.00 -8.06 -2.54
C MET A 66 1.49 -9.07 -1.51
N LEU A 67 0.51 -9.91 -1.87
CA LEU A 67 -0.03 -10.92 -0.95
C LEU A 67 1.05 -11.91 -0.50
N ARG A 68 1.95 -12.29 -1.41
CA ARG A 68 3.10 -13.12 -1.06
C ARG A 68 4.05 -12.41 -0.10
N GLU A 69 4.35 -11.14 -0.35
CA GLU A 69 5.20 -10.34 0.55
C GLU A 69 4.57 -10.18 1.94
N ILE A 70 3.25 -10.04 2.03
CA ILE A 70 2.53 -10.06 3.30
C ILE A 70 2.76 -11.39 4.03
N LEU A 71 2.57 -12.52 3.34
CA LEU A 71 2.77 -13.85 3.93
C LEU A 71 4.22 -14.06 4.37
N GLU A 72 5.18 -13.72 3.53
CA GLU A 72 6.62 -13.84 3.85
C GLU A 72 6.99 -13.03 5.11
N LEU A 73 6.40 -11.84 5.28
CA LEU A 73 6.61 -11.04 6.49
C LEU A 73 5.88 -11.59 7.71
N GLN A 74 4.68 -12.13 7.56
CA GLN A 74 3.98 -12.80 8.67
C GLN A 74 4.79 -13.99 9.15
N ASP A 75 5.21 -14.87 8.24
CA ASP A 75 6.05 -16.02 8.55
C ASP A 75 7.36 -15.59 9.25
N PHE A 76 7.98 -14.52 8.78
CA PHE A 76 9.20 -13.98 9.38
C PHE A 76 8.98 -13.54 10.83
N PHE A 77 7.92 -12.76 11.10
CA PHE A 77 7.63 -12.30 12.45
C PHE A 77 7.21 -13.43 13.38
N GLU A 78 6.41 -14.37 12.90
CA GLU A 78 5.97 -15.53 13.67
C GLU A 78 7.15 -16.44 14.05
N ASN A 79 8.07 -16.70 13.11
CA ASN A 79 9.28 -17.48 13.39
C ASN A 79 10.21 -16.82 14.40
N LEU A 80 10.22 -15.50 14.49
CA LEU A 80 11.01 -14.74 15.46
C LEU A 80 10.25 -14.40 16.75
N ASN A 81 9.00 -14.83 16.89
CA ASN A 81 8.11 -14.44 17.98
C ASN A 81 7.99 -12.91 18.17
N ILE A 82 8.03 -12.17 17.07
CA ILE A 82 7.82 -10.73 17.06
C ILE A 82 6.33 -10.44 16.92
N LYS A 83 5.77 -9.70 17.86
CA LYS A 83 4.38 -9.25 17.79
C LYS A 83 4.21 -8.18 16.72
N TYR A 84 3.17 -8.28 15.92
CA TYR A 84 2.95 -7.35 14.80
C TYR A 84 1.47 -7.14 14.50
N CYS A 85 1.18 -6.02 13.82
CA CYS A 85 -0.10 -5.76 13.19
C CYS A 85 0.15 -5.13 11.80
N MET A 86 -0.63 -5.55 10.83
CA MET A 86 -0.60 -5.01 9.46
C MET A 86 -1.94 -4.35 9.12
N TYR A 87 -1.91 -3.39 8.22
CA TYR A 87 -3.12 -2.74 7.68
C TYR A 87 -2.85 -2.17 6.29
N HIS A 88 -3.90 -1.87 5.54
CA HIS A 88 -3.77 -1.14 4.28
C HIS A 88 -3.80 0.37 4.52
N SER A 89 -2.74 1.07 4.14
CA SER A 89 -2.70 2.54 4.12
C SER A 89 -3.50 3.12 2.96
N LEU A 90 -3.48 2.44 1.82
CA LEU A 90 -4.21 2.84 0.62
C LEU A 90 -5.23 1.78 0.24
N ASN A 91 -6.34 2.22 -0.36
CA ASN A 91 -7.35 1.30 -0.85
C ASN A 91 -6.82 0.51 -2.05
N ILE A 92 -6.59 -0.76 -1.85
CA ILE A 92 -5.97 -1.66 -2.83
C ILE A 92 -7.05 -2.42 -3.62
N LEU A 93 -8.16 -2.71 -2.99
CA LEU A 93 -9.14 -3.69 -3.49
C LEU A 93 -10.22 -3.17 -4.45
N PRO A 94 -10.72 -1.93 -4.40
CA PRO A 94 -11.83 -1.51 -5.26
C PRO A 94 -11.48 -1.36 -6.73
N TYR A 95 -10.20 -1.31 -7.08
CA TYR A 95 -9.80 -1.23 -8.49
C TYR A 95 -10.03 -2.53 -9.26
N ASN A 96 -10.48 -3.60 -8.60
CA ASN A 96 -10.39 -4.96 -9.11
C ASN A 96 -11.66 -5.74 -9.32
N LYS A 97 -12.77 -5.11 -9.64
CA LYS A 97 -13.91 -5.84 -10.20
C LYS A 97 -13.58 -6.65 -11.49
N LYS A 98 -12.38 -6.46 -12.06
CA LYS A 98 -11.95 -7.12 -13.32
C LYS A 98 -10.86 -8.18 -13.15
N VAL A 99 -10.18 -8.26 -12.02
CA VAL A 99 -9.21 -9.34 -11.77
C VAL A 99 -9.98 -10.52 -11.22
N LYS A 100 -9.87 -11.68 -11.87
CA LYS A 100 -10.39 -12.93 -11.32
C LYS A 100 -9.65 -13.22 -10.02
N LEU A 101 -10.26 -12.85 -8.91
CA LEU A 101 -9.75 -12.98 -7.55
C LEU A 101 -9.48 -14.45 -7.16
N GLU A 102 -10.04 -15.41 -7.88
CA GLU A 102 -9.88 -16.84 -7.60
C GLU A 102 -8.42 -17.27 -7.44
N LYS A 103 -7.53 -16.76 -8.30
CA LYS A 103 -6.09 -17.06 -8.18
C LYS A 103 -5.42 -16.38 -6.99
N LEU A 104 -5.96 -15.28 -6.52
CA LEU A 104 -5.44 -14.54 -5.37
C LEU A 104 -5.98 -15.11 -4.06
N GLN A 105 -7.10 -15.81 -4.10
CA GLN A 105 -7.75 -16.39 -2.94
C GLN A 105 -6.82 -17.36 -2.19
N LEU A 106 -6.03 -18.15 -2.92
CA LEU A 106 -5.06 -19.07 -2.34
C LEU A 106 -4.01 -18.40 -1.45
N PHE A 107 -3.67 -17.14 -1.74
CA PHE A 107 -2.77 -16.36 -0.90
C PHE A 107 -3.54 -15.75 0.28
N LYS A 108 -4.73 -15.22 0.02
CA LYS A 108 -5.56 -14.60 1.06
C LYS A 108 -5.93 -15.58 2.16
N ASP A 109 -6.34 -16.79 1.80
CA ASP A 109 -6.73 -17.84 2.76
C ASP A 109 -5.61 -18.23 3.73
N LYS A 110 -4.37 -17.84 3.42
CA LYS A 110 -3.19 -18.11 4.26
C LYS A 110 -2.80 -16.91 5.12
N ILE A 111 -3.32 -15.73 4.84
CA ILE A 111 -3.01 -14.54 5.64
C ILE A 111 -3.64 -14.69 7.02
N ASN A 112 -2.82 -14.48 8.05
CA ASN A 112 -3.31 -14.42 9.42
C ASN A 112 -4.06 -13.10 9.64
N GLU A 113 -5.39 -13.15 9.52
CA GLU A 113 -6.25 -11.97 9.66
C GLU A 113 -6.33 -11.44 11.08
N ASN A 114 -5.98 -12.25 12.10
CA ASN A 114 -5.88 -11.75 13.47
C ASN A 114 -4.77 -10.69 13.62
N ASN A 115 -3.79 -10.72 12.74
CA ASN A 115 -2.69 -9.77 12.69
C ASN A 115 -2.81 -8.77 11.53
N PHE A 116 -3.92 -8.82 10.78
CA PHE A 116 -4.15 -7.91 9.65
C PHE A 116 -5.50 -7.20 9.79
N TYR A 117 -5.46 -5.90 10.07
CA TYR A 117 -6.67 -5.11 10.21
C TYR A 117 -7.47 -5.09 8.91
N LYS A 118 -8.65 -5.73 8.92
CA LYS A 118 -9.66 -5.70 7.86
C LYS A 118 -9.09 -5.82 6.44
N LEU A 119 -8.40 -6.91 6.15
CA LEU A 119 -7.67 -7.16 4.90
C LEU A 119 -8.45 -6.76 3.63
N ASP A 120 -9.74 -7.05 3.56
CA ASP A 120 -10.60 -6.85 2.39
C ASP A 120 -11.58 -5.68 2.50
N GLU A 121 -11.76 -5.11 3.69
CA GLU A 121 -12.90 -4.23 3.97
C GLU A 121 -12.53 -2.77 4.13
N ASP A 122 -11.39 -2.49 4.73
CA ASP A 122 -11.05 -1.12 5.15
C ASP A 122 -9.57 -0.79 4.91
N SER A 123 -9.30 0.48 4.76
CA SER A 123 -7.94 1.02 4.71
C SER A 123 -7.95 2.43 5.28
N HIS A 124 -6.78 2.92 5.65
CA HIS A 124 -6.65 4.31 6.10
C HIS A 124 -7.27 5.29 5.08
N GLN A 125 -7.02 5.08 3.79
CA GLN A 125 -7.57 5.93 2.74
C GLN A 125 -9.11 5.85 2.65
N VAL A 126 -9.70 4.65 2.79
CA VAL A 126 -11.17 4.49 2.80
C VAL A 126 -11.76 5.20 3.99
N PHE A 127 -11.18 5.01 5.16
CA PHE A 127 -11.60 5.68 6.39
C PHE A 127 -11.56 7.22 6.25
N ILE A 128 -10.44 7.78 5.77
CA ILE A 128 -10.31 9.24 5.56
C ILE A 128 -11.35 9.74 4.55
N ASN A 129 -11.61 8.99 3.49
CA ASN A 129 -12.59 9.37 2.47
C ASN A 129 -14.05 9.29 2.93
N SER A 130 -14.36 8.53 3.98
CA SER A 130 -15.72 8.40 4.51
C SER A 130 -16.25 9.71 5.14
N GLU A 131 -15.34 10.48 5.75
CA GLU A 131 -15.64 11.80 6.34
C GLU A 131 -14.60 12.84 5.89
N ARG A 132 -14.46 13.00 4.58
CA ARG A 132 -13.38 13.79 3.99
C ARG A 132 -13.29 15.22 4.53
N GLU A 133 -14.43 15.92 4.67
CA GLU A 133 -14.44 17.31 5.15
C GLU A 133 -13.88 17.45 6.57
N ARG A 134 -14.00 16.40 7.37
CA ARG A 134 -13.48 16.35 8.74
C ARG A 134 -12.03 15.91 8.82
N PHE A 135 -11.64 14.94 8.00
CA PHE A 135 -10.40 14.21 8.16
C PHE A 135 -9.27 14.61 7.20
N THR A 136 -9.52 15.53 6.27
CA THR A 136 -8.46 16.04 5.39
C THR A 136 -8.04 17.45 5.76
N ILE A 137 -6.86 17.86 5.30
CA ILE A 137 -6.32 19.20 5.56
C ILE A 137 -7.25 20.25 5.00
N ASP A 138 -7.63 20.12 3.73
CA ASP A 138 -8.64 20.97 3.08
C ASP A 138 -9.23 20.29 1.82
N LYS A 139 -9.98 21.06 1.02
CA LYS A 139 -10.63 20.54 -0.21
C LYS A 139 -9.63 20.25 -1.34
N GLU A 140 -8.51 20.93 -1.35
CA GLU A 140 -7.46 20.79 -2.37
C GLU A 140 -6.42 19.77 -1.91
N ASP A 141 -6.00 19.86 -0.65
CA ASP A 141 -5.10 18.90 -0.03
C ASP A 141 -5.85 17.79 0.71
N ARG A 142 -5.92 16.64 0.06
CA ARG A 142 -6.66 15.46 0.54
C ARG A 142 -5.85 14.56 1.48
N HIS A 143 -4.69 15.02 1.93
CA HIS A 143 -3.95 14.28 2.95
C HIS A 143 -4.69 14.33 4.29
N PRO A 144 -4.55 13.29 5.10
CA PRO A 144 -5.16 13.28 6.43
C PRO A 144 -4.65 14.44 7.28
N ASN A 145 -5.55 15.07 7.99
CA ASN A 145 -5.22 16.01 9.05
C ASN A 145 -4.95 15.27 10.38
N ALA A 146 -4.69 16.01 11.45
CA ALA A 146 -4.42 15.43 12.77
C ALA A 146 -5.56 14.55 13.29
N ASP A 147 -6.80 14.96 13.10
CA ASP A 147 -7.99 14.19 13.51
C ASP A 147 -8.10 12.90 12.71
N GLY A 148 -7.90 12.96 11.38
CA GLY A 148 -7.90 11.77 10.54
C GLY A 148 -6.87 10.73 10.97
N HIS A 149 -5.65 11.16 11.30
CA HIS A 149 -4.64 10.27 11.86
C HIS A 149 -5.01 9.75 13.24
N PHE A 150 -5.49 10.60 14.13
CA PHE A 150 -5.87 10.24 15.49
C PHE A 150 -6.95 9.16 15.49
N PHE A 151 -8.08 9.38 14.80
CA PHE A 151 -9.17 8.41 14.77
C PHE A 151 -8.80 7.11 14.07
N TRP A 152 -7.92 7.17 13.07
CA TRP A 152 -7.37 5.94 12.47
C TRP A 152 -6.52 5.15 13.48
N CYS A 153 -5.65 5.83 14.24
CA CYS A 153 -4.86 5.19 15.28
C CYS A 153 -5.73 4.52 16.33
N GLU A 154 -6.84 5.16 16.75
CA GLU A 154 -7.78 4.55 17.71
C GLU A 154 -8.42 3.27 17.16
N LYS A 155 -8.75 3.21 15.87
CA LYS A 155 -9.26 1.98 15.23
C LYS A 155 -8.22 0.85 15.24
N ILE A 156 -6.98 1.15 14.88
CA ILE A 156 -5.89 0.15 14.89
C ILE A 156 -5.60 -0.29 16.32
N LYS A 157 -5.61 0.62 17.28
CA LYS A 157 -5.42 0.31 18.69
C LYS A 157 -6.51 -0.64 19.20
N ALA A 158 -7.78 -0.34 18.93
CA ALA A 158 -8.90 -1.22 19.32
C ALA A 158 -8.73 -2.62 18.72
N PHE A 159 -8.36 -2.73 17.45
CA PHE A 159 -8.09 -4.03 16.81
C PHE A 159 -6.94 -4.79 17.49
N ILE A 160 -5.86 -4.10 17.83
CA ILE A 160 -4.71 -4.69 18.55
C ILE A 160 -5.14 -5.25 19.91
N GLU A 161 -5.94 -4.49 20.64
CA GLU A 161 -6.47 -4.88 21.95
C GLU A 161 -7.44 -6.06 21.84
N GLU A 162 -8.40 -6.01 20.92
CA GLU A 162 -9.38 -7.07 20.65
C GLU A 162 -8.73 -8.41 20.29
N ASN A 163 -7.63 -8.37 19.54
CA ASN A 163 -6.89 -9.56 19.11
C ASN A 163 -5.73 -9.93 20.06
N SER A 164 -5.57 -9.24 21.18
CA SER A 164 -4.54 -9.52 22.21
C SER A 164 -3.12 -9.55 21.60
N LEU A 165 -2.82 -8.61 20.69
CA LEU A 165 -1.54 -8.58 19.99
C LEU A 165 -0.40 -7.99 20.83
N ILE A 166 -0.71 -7.32 21.93
CA ILE A 166 0.25 -6.75 22.91
C ILE A 166 -0.13 -7.14 24.33
#